data_b7d1300ec735f3dcc6c19a74c68828be
#
_entry.id   b7d1300ec735f3dcc6c19a74c68828be
#
_cell.length_a   1.000
_cell.length_b   1.000
_cell.length_c   1.000
_cell.angle_alpha   90.00
_cell.angle_beta   90.00
_cell.angle_gamma   90.00
#
_symmetry.space_group_name_H-M   'P 1'
#
loop_
_entity.id
_entity.type
_entity.pdbx_description
1 polymer ?
#
loop_
_entity_poly.entity_id
_entity_poly.type
_entity_poly.pdbx_seq_one_letter_code
_entity_poly.pdbx_strand_id
1 'polypeptide(L)'
;VAIALANNPDAAMATERIRRSAAMTAQARAAFMPMVSVYGEYVQGNAPSGYLFKTMDQRLLAPQVNFNDPGWFENWEAGASARVNLFSGGSQWLGYRMARKGEAAARLSRGEVRNTLSATVVEAFYNVLAAGEARDIARQSRDTVDRQLSIMRVRFEGGGALKSDILSLEVREAQAKEDLVRAENSRSLALAALANLLGFSPDTDLVLNQDEPMATDFPEGYEAGLPLALAKRPELAAARLAVERSAMAVDAARAAYLPRVDGQAKVYVDDPNADFNWDRRNWTVGAVVNWELWAGGVRSARVEEARAVLAEMLAGDEKATQGVMLDVKSAYLNLGAARARCPVTRASVAQAEESLRLVKTQYEGGSATVSRYLDAELAAHRARMAAANAFYDRMKARADLARALGLFAPDTEGGLPHE
;
A
#
# COMPACT_ATOMS: atom_id res chain seq x y z
N VAL A 1 -0.37 17.23 0.69
CA VAL A 1 -0.72 15.96 0.03
C VAL A 1 0.05 15.80 -1.28
N ALA A 2 0.03 16.76 -2.22
CA ALA A 2 0.70 16.63 -3.53
C ALA A 2 2.20 16.31 -3.40
N ILE A 3 2.91 16.98 -2.49
CA ILE A 3 4.34 16.74 -2.22
C ILE A 3 4.57 15.30 -1.76
N ALA A 4 3.74 14.79 -0.82
CA ALA A 4 3.86 13.42 -0.35
C ALA A 4 3.63 12.41 -1.47
N LEU A 5 2.59 12.59 -2.28
CA LEU A 5 2.30 11.69 -3.41
C LEU A 5 3.41 11.65 -4.46
N ALA A 6 4.21 12.73 -4.58
CA ALA A 6 5.35 12.80 -5.49
C ALA A 6 6.63 12.15 -4.92
N ASN A 7 6.87 12.26 -3.61
CA ASN A 7 8.16 11.93 -3.02
C ASN A 7 8.12 10.73 -2.06
N ASN A 8 6.94 10.31 -1.58
CA ASN A 8 6.84 9.24 -0.61
C ASN A 8 7.18 7.87 -1.23
N PRO A 9 8.03 7.05 -0.57
CA PRO A 9 8.43 5.73 -1.05
C PRO A 9 7.26 4.76 -1.29
N ASP A 10 6.17 4.83 -0.48
CA ASP A 10 5.01 3.96 -0.66
C ASP A 10 4.29 4.23 -1.98
N ALA A 11 4.19 5.51 -2.39
CA ALA A 11 3.63 5.90 -3.68
C ALA A 11 4.51 5.43 -4.84
N ALA A 12 5.83 5.53 -4.70
CA ALA A 12 6.81 5.02 -5.67
C ALA A 12 6.70 3.48 -5.78
N MET A 13 6.70 2.75 -4.66
CA MET A 13 6.52 1.29 -4.63
C MET A 13 5.22 0.86 -5.30
N ALA A 14 4.10 1.57 -5.07
CA ALA A 14 2.83 1.26 -5.70
C ALA A 14 2.90 1.43 -7.23
N THR A 15 3.65 2.42 -7.72
CA THR A 15 3.88 2.65 -9.15
C THR A 15 4.72 1.52 -9.76
N GLU A 16 5.78 1.07 -9.09
CA GLU A 16 6.60 -0.05 -9.55
C GLU A 16 5.84 -1.39 -9.53
N ARG A 17 4.90 -1.58 -8.61
CA ARG A 17 4.00 -2.74 -8.60
C ARG A 17 3.12 -2.79 -9.87
N ILE A 18 2.66 -1.63 -10.37
CA ILE A 18 1.93 -1.58 -11.65
C ILE A 18 2.85 -1.97 -12.80
N ARG A 19 4.10 -1.44 -12.87
CA ARG A 19 5.07 -1.80 -13.90
C ARG A 19 5.38 -3.30 -13.88
N ARG A 20 5.56 -3.88 -12.69
CA ARG A 20 5.74 -5.33 -12.52
C ARG A 20 4.54 -6.11 -13.08
N SER A 21 3.32 -5.70 -12.74
CA SER A 21 2.10 -6.37 -13.22
C SER A 21 1.91 -6.23 -14.73
N ALA A 22 2.26 -5.08 -15.32
CA ALA A 22 2.28 -4.88 -16.77
C ALA A 22 3.29 -5.80 -17.45
N ALA A 23 4.47 -5.99 -16.86
CA ALA A 23 5.47 -6.95 -17.37
C ALA A 23 4.95 -8.40 -17.29
N MET A 24 4.22 -8.78 -16.22
CA MET A 24 3.57 -10.09 -16.13
C MET A 24 2.48 -10.26 -17.20
N THR A 25 1.74 -9.21 -17.53
CA THR A 25 0.76 -9.21 -18.64
C THR A 25 1.48 -9.41 -19.99
N ALA A 26 2.62 -8.74 -20.20
CA ALA A 26 3.44 -8.92 -21.40
C ALA A 26 4.00 -10.35 -21.50
N GLN A 27 4.45 -10.95 -20.39
CA GLN A 27 4.89 -12.35 -20.34
C GLN A 27 3.75 -13.31 -20.69
N ALA A 28 2.54 -13.09 -20.14
CA ALA A 28 1.39 -13.91 -20.47
C ALA A 28 0.99 -13.79 -21.96
N ARG A 29 1.14 -12.60 -22.56
CA ARG A 29 0.95 -12.38 -23.99
C ARG A 29 2.03 -13.08 -24.83
N ALA A 30 3.27 -13.11 -24.35
CA ALA A 30 4.36 -13.78 -25.05
C ALA A 30 4.14 -15.30 -25.21
N ALA A 31 3.31 -15.92 -24.35
CA ALA A 31 2.95 -17.32 -24.49
C ALA A 31 2.25 -17.66 -25.82
N PHE A 32 1.68 -16.68 -26.52
CA PHE A 32 1.09 -16.85 -27.86
C PHE A 32 2.09 -16.74 -28.99
N MET A 33 3.32 -16.31 -28.70
CA MET A 33 4.37 -16.13 -29.71
C MET A 33 5.22 -17.38 -29.81
N PRO A 34 5.84 -17.66 -30.99
CA PRO A 34 6.77 -18.75 -31.13
C PRO A 34 8.04 -18.47 -30.30
N MET A 35 8.51 -19.50 -29.61
CA MET A 35 9.82 -19.52 -29.00
C MET A 35 10.83 -19.97 -30.04
N VAL A 36 11.81 -19.14 -30.34
CA VAL A 36 12.89 -19.46 -31.27
C VAL A 36 14.17 -19.69 -30.48
N SER A 37 14.83 -20.81 -30.74
CA SER A 37 16.11 -21.17 -30.11
C SER A 37 17.11 -21.61 -31.16
N VAL A 38 18.38 -21.33 -30.92
CA VAL A 38 19.52 -21.86 -31.66
C VAL A 38 20.21 -22.86 -30.74
N TYR A 39 20.66 -23.98 -31.30
CA TYR A 39 21.30 -25.03 -30.52
C TYR A 39 22.44 -25.67 -31.31
N GLY A 40 23.38 -26.28 -30.59
CA GLY A 40 24.40 -27.16 -31.11
C GLY A 40 24.42 -28.45 -30.29
N GLU A 41 24.59 -29.58 -30.96
CA GLU A 41 24.65 -30.90 -30.33
C GLU A 41 25.83 -31.70 -30.93
N TYR A 42 26.57 -32.41 -30.09
CA TYR A 42 27.53 -33.39 -30.51
C TYR A 42 27.11 -34.77 -30.01
N VAL A 43 27.07 -35.73 -30.92
CA VAL A 43 26.75 -37.12 -30.60
C VAL A 43 27.74 -38.05 -31.27
N GLN A 44 28.29 -38.99 -30.51
CA GLN A 44 29.07 -40.10 -30.99
C GLN A 44 28.44 -41.41 -30.47
N GLY A 45 28.39 -42.42 -31.31
CA GLY A 45 27.79 -43.68 -30.91
C GLY A 45 28.03 -44.81 -31.92
N ASN A 46 27.69 -46.02 -31.53
CA ASN A 46 27.76 -47.20 -32.39
C ASN A 46 26.43 -47.92 -32.63
N ALA A 47 25.32 -47.29 -32.26
CA ALA A 47 24.00 -47.82 -32.54
C ALA A 47 23.74 -47.87 -34.05
N PRO A 48 23.40 -49.00 -34.63
CA PRO A 48 23.21 -49.15 -36.11
C PRO A 48 22.16 -48.17 -36.67
N SER A 49 21.06 -47.94 -35.94
CA SER A 49 20.06 -46.94 -36.33
C SER A 49 20.59 -45.52 -36.30
N GLY A 50 21.38 -45.16 -35.24
CA GLY A 50 22.04 -43.87 -35.14
C GLY A 50 22.98 -43.61 -36.29
N TYR A 51 23.84 -44.58 -36.60
CA TYR A 51 24.72 -44.53 -37.76
C TYR A 51 23.98 -44.27 -39.04
N LEU A 52 22.97 -45.11 -39.34
CA LEU A 52 22.20 -45.01 -40.57
C LEU A 52 21.55 -43.63 -40.73
N PHE A 53 20.78 -43.19 -39.75
CA PHE A 53 20.03 -41.92 -39.87
C PHE A 53 20.97 -40.71 -39.89
N LYS A 54 22.00 -40.66 -39.03
CA LYS A 54 22.95 -39.53 -39.02
C LYS A 54 23.78 -39.45 -40.32
N THR A 55 24.30 -40.58 -40.85
CA THR A 55 25.03 -40.56 -42.12
C THR A 55 24.16 -40.21 -43.31
N MET A 56 22.84 -40.58 -43.28
CA MET A 56 21.85 -40.13 -44.31
C MET A 56 21.63 -38.61 -44.21
N ASP A 57 21.40 -38.09 -43.03
CA ASP A 57 21.20 -36.65 -42.79
C ASP A 57 22.44 -35.84 -43.16
N GLN A 58 23.68 -36.38 -42.95
CA GLN A 58 24.94 -35.85 -43.40
C GLN A 58 25.16 -35.95 -44.93
N ARG A 59 24.27 -36.65 -45.69
CA ARG A 59 24.41 -36.94 -47.11
C ARG A 59 25.66 -37.80 -47.42
N LEU A 60 26.09 -38.64 -46.46
CA LEU A 60 27.35 -39.44 -46.57
C LEU A 60 27.13 -40.95 -46.49
N LEU A 61 25.89 -41.45 -46.57
CA LEU A 61 25.65 -42.87 -46.50
C LEU A 61 26.26 -43.60 -47.71
N ALA A 62 27.21 -44.53 -47.41
CA ALA A 62 27.86 -45.32 -48.46
C ALA A 62 26.89 -46.38 -49.06
N PRO A 63 26.98 -46.69 -50.37
CA PRO A 63 26.11 -47.66 -51.00
C PRO A 63 26.18 -49.11 -50.48
N GLN A 64 27.32 -49.48 -49.84
CA GLN A 64 27.58 -50.84 -49.33
C GLN A 64 27.89 -50.78 -47.82
N VAL A 65 26.88 -50.61 -46.99
CA VAL A 65 26.97 -50.60 -45.52
C VAL A 65 26.40 -51.90 -44.96
N ASN A 66 27.16 -52.53 -44.04
CA ASN A 66 26.59 -53.63 -43.24
C ASN A 66 25.68 -53.01 -42.16
N PHE A 67 24.36 -53.03 -42.38
CA PHE A 67 23.38 -52.41 -41.44
C PHE A 67 23.35 -53.08 -40.06
N ASN A 68 23.89 -54.29 -39.87
CA ASN A 68 23.94 -54.96 -38.59
C ASN A 68 25.17 -54.58 -37.78
N ASP A 69 26.24 -54.21 -38.47
CA ASP A 69 27.50 -53.77 -37.85
C ASP A 69 28.13 -52.66 -38.70
N PRO A 70 27.58 -51.44 -38.65
CA PRO A 70 28.04 -50.34 -39.50
C PRO A 70 29.28 -49.61 -38.93
N GLY A 71 29.73 -49.99 -37.72
CA GLY A 71 30.76 -49.27 -36.97
C GLY A 71 30.21 -48.14 -36.09
N TRP A 72 31.01 -47.14 -35.84
CA TRP A 72 30.60 -45.98 -35.07
C TRP A 72 30.38 -44.78 -35.98
N PHE A 73 29.57 -43.81 -35.48
CA PHE A 73 29.32 -42.52 -36.13
C PHE A 73 29.61 -41.35 -35.20
N GLU A 74 29.91 -40.25 -35.81
CA GLU A 74 30.11 -38.97 -35.20
C GLU A 74 29.23 -37.96 -35.91
N ASN A 75 28.58 -37.09 -35.11
CA ASN A 75 27.73 -36.06 -35.66
C ASN A 75 27.74 -34.77 -34.85
N TRP A 76 28.01 -33.69 -35.53
CA TRP A 76 27.79 -32.33 -35.07
C TRP A 76 26.52 -31.82 -35.69
N GLU A 77 25.55 -31.42 -34.87
CA GLU A 77 24.31 -30.83 -35.35
C GLU A 77 24.24 -29.39 -34.88
N ALA A 78 24.05 -28.44 -35.78
CA ALA A 78 23.77 -27.06 -35.48
C ALA A 78 22.48 -26.64 -36.18
N GLY A 79 21.61 -25.91 -35.44
CA GLY A 79 20.31 -25.55 -36.01
C GLY A 79 19.56 -24.51 -35.22
N ALA A 80 18.41 -24.13 -35.80
CA ALA A 80 17.42 -23.30 -35.15
C ALA A 80 16.10 -24.04 -35.07
N SER A 81 15.39 -23.87 -33.96
CA SER A 81 14.06 -24.43 -33.77
C SER A 81 13.06 -23.35 -33.33
N ALA A 82 11.85 -23.46 -33.79
CA ALA A 82 10.72 -22.65 -33.38
C ALA A 82 9.62 -23.55 -32.79
N ARG A 83 9.06 -23.18 -31.64
CA ARG A 83 7.93 -23.88 -31.01
C ARG A 83 6.85 -22.88 -30.66
N VAL A 84 5.60 -23.23 -30.93
CA VAL A 84 4.44 -22.41 -30.56
C VAL A 84 3.33 -23.31 -30.06
N ASN A 85 2.68 -22.92 -29.01
CA ASN A 85 1.46 -23.61 -28.59
C ASN A 85 0.28 -23.12 -29.45
N LEU A 86 -0.34 -24.03 -30.20
CA LEU A 86 -1.46 -23.75 -31.08
C LEU A 86 -2.80 -23.88 -30.35
N PHE A 87 -2.88 -24.77 -29.37
CA PHE A 87 -4.08 -24.99 -28.56
C PHE A 87 -3.73 -25.63 -27.22
N SER A 88 -4.31 -25.14 -26.15
CA SER A 88 -4.14 -25.63 -24.77
C SER A 88 -5.46 -25.60 -23.99
N GLY A 89 -6.57 -25.92 -24.66
CA GLY A 89 -7.89 -25.85 -24.00
C GLY A 89 -8.34 -24.46 -23.59
N GLY A 90 -7.71 -23.39 -24.09
CA GLY A 90 -7.99 -22.02 -23.71
C GLY A 90 -7.20 -21.53 -22.47
N SER A 91 -6.37 -22.38 -21.85
CA SER A 91 -5.62 -22.02 -20.62
C SER A 91 -4.69 -20.81 -20.80
N GLN A 92 -4.04 -20.67 -21.97
CA GLN A 92 -3.20 -19.50 -22.28
C GLN A 92 -4.02 -18.20 -22.32
N TRP A 93 -5.18 -18.24 -22.94
CA TRP A 93 -6.05 -17.08 -23.04
C TRP A 93 -6.60 -16.66 -21.66
N LEU A 94 -7.03 -17.65 -20.86
CA LEU A 94 -7.41 -17.41 -19.46
C LEU A 94 -6.24 -16.86 -18.65
N GLY A 95 -5.03 -17.41 -18.82
CA GLY A 95 -3.80 -16.90 -18.20
C GLY A 95 -3.53 -15.43 -18.53
N TYR A 96 -3.65 -15.05 -19.80
CA TYR A 96 -3.53 -13.66 -20.23
C TYR A 96 -4.60 -12.75 -19.62
N ARG A 97 -5.87 -13.18 -19.61
CA ARG A 97 -6.96 -12.41 -18.96
C ARG A 97 -6.75 -12.25 -17.47
N MET A 98 -6.30 -13.30 -16.78
CA MET A 98 -5.95 -13.24 -15.34
C MET A 98 -4.82 -12.24 -15.09
N ALA A 99 -3.79 -12.22 -15.94
CA ALA A 99 -2.69 -11.27 -15.83
C ALA A 99 -3.18 -9.81 -16.03
N ARG A 100 -4.03 -9.55 -17.04
CA ARG A 100 -4.65 -8.22 -17.25
C ARG A 100 -5.46 -7.75 -16.03
N LYS A 101 -6.27 -8.66 -15.45
CA LYS A 101 -7.01 -8.32 -14.21
C LYS A 101 -6.07 -8.10 -13.02
N GLY A 102 -4.94 -8.80 -12.98
CA GLY A 102 -3.86 -8.54 -12.00
C GLY A 102 -3.26 -7.14 -12.14
N GLU A 103 -3.06 -6.68 -13.36
CA GLU A 103 -2.59 -5.31 -13.63
C GLU A 103 -3.64 -4.27 -13.21
N ALA A 104 -4.91 -4.50 -13.53
CA ALA A 104 -6.00 -3.64 -13.08
C ALA A 104 -6.09 -3.57 -11.55
N ALA A 105 -5.95 -4.70 -10.86
CA ALA A 105 -5.91 -4.74 -9.40
C ALA A 105 -4.71 -3.97 -8.81
N ALA A 106 -3.54 -4.02 -9.45
CA ALA A 106 -2.38 -3.24 -9.03
C ALA A 106 -2.61 -1.72 -9.16
N ARG A 107 -3.35 -1.28 -10.18
CA ARG A 107 -3.77 0.13 -10.33
C ARG A 107 -4.72 0.57 -9.21
N LEU A 108 -5.67 -0.29 -8.85
CA LEU A 108 -6.58 -0.04 -7.71
C LEU A 108 -5.83 0.00 -6.39
N SER A 109 -4.87 -0.91 -6.17
CA SER A 109 -4.01 -0.86 -4.96
C SER A 109 -3.19 0.43 -4.87
N ARG A 110 -2.76 1.02 -5.99
CA ARG A 110 -2.16 2.37 -5.96
C ARG A 110 -3.18 3.42 -5.52
N GLY A 111 -4.44 3.31 -5.95
CA GLY A 111 -5.53 4.18 -5.50
C GLY A 111 -5.74 4.09 -3.98
N GLU A 112 -5.68 2.90 -3.42
CA GLU A 112 -5.75 2.66 -1.97
C GLU A 112 -4.58 3.31 -1.21
N VAL A 113 -3.34 3.10 -1.70
CA VAL A 113 -2.14 3.76 -1.13
C VAL A 113 -2.30 5.27 -1.16
N ARG A 114 -2.76 5.85 -2.27
CA ARG A 114 -3.03 7.28 -2.39
C ARG A 114 -4.08 7.75 -1.39
N ASN A 115 -5.18 7.02 -1.24
CA ASN A 115 -6.26 7.34 -0.30
C ASN A 115 -5.75 7.38 1.14
N THR A 116 -5.02 6.34 1.55
CA THR A 116 -4.47 6.21 2.90
C THR A 116 -3.38 7.24 3.16
N LEU A 117 -2.40 7.37 2.27
CA LEU A 117 -1.29 8.32 2.41
C LEU A 117 -1.81 9.76 2.50
N SER A 118 -2.81 10.14 1.68
CA SER A 118 -3.39 11.48 1.72
C SER A 118 -4.03 11.79 3.08
N ALA A 119 -4.80 10.85 3.63
CA ALA A 119 -5.39 11.01 4.96
C ALA A 119 -4.32 11.12 6.05
N THR A 120 -3.33 10.22 6.04
CA THR A 120 -2.23 10.21 7.01
C THR A 120 -1.43 11.51 6.98
N VAL A 121 -1.18 12.09 5.80
CA VAL A 121 -0.50 13.40 5.68
C VAL A 121 -1.35 14.52 6.26
N VAL A 122 -2.68 14.52 6.01
CA VAL A 122 -3.59 15.52 6.60
C VAL A 122 -3.66 15.39 8.12
N GLU A 123 -3.72 14.17 8.64
CA GLU A 123 -3.67 13.91 10.09
C GLU A 123 -2.35 14.36 10.72
N ALA A 124 -1.22 14.05 10.09
CA ALA A 124 0.10 14.48 10.54
C ALA A 124 0.25 16.01 10.53
N PHE A 125 -0.31 16.68 9.51
CA PHE A 125 -0.36 18.14 9.46
C PHE A 125 -1.11 18.71 10.67
N TYR A 126 -2.30 18.21 10.98
CA TYR A 126 -3.06 18.66 12.14
C TYR A 126 -2.41 18.27 13.47
N ASN A 127 -1.64 17.18 13.53
CA ASN A 127 -0.85 16.83 14.70
C ASN A 127 0.27 17.85 14.97
N VAL A 128 0.93 18.36 13.91
CA VAL A 128 1.94 19.44 14.07
C VAL A 128 1.29 20.71 14.58
N LEU A 129 0.12 21.09 14.04
CA LEU A 129 -0.60 22.27 14.51
C LEU A 129 -1.06 22.12 15.96
N ALA A 130 -1.59 20.97 16.34
CA ALA A 130 -1.98 20.66 17.72
C ALA A 130 -0.80 20.74 18.69
N ALA A 131 0.34 20.18 18.31
CA ALA A 131 1.57 20.25 19.12
C ALA A 131 2.13 21.67 19.21
N GLY A 132 1.97 22.48 18.15
CA GLY A 132 2.30 23.91 18.15
C GLY A 132 1.46 24.68 19.16
N GLU A 133 0.15 24.51 19.12
CA GLU A 133 -0.79 25.14 20.09
C GLU A 133 -0.51 24.69 21.52
N ALA A 134 -0.27 23.39 21.74
CA ALA A 134 0.07 22.86 23.04
C ALA A 134 1.36 23.47 23.60
N ARG A 135 2.40 23.67 22.76
CA ARG A 135 3.63 24.38 23.16
C ARG A 135 3.33 25.81 23.54
N ASP A 136 2.53 26.54 22.80
CA ASP A 136 2.23 27.95 23.07
C ASP A 136 1.43 28.11 24.37
N ILE A 137 0.47 27.20 24.63
CA ILE A 137 -0.25 27.14 25.92
C ILE A 137 0.71 26.83 27.07
N ALA A 138 1.64 25.88 26.93
CA ALA A 138 2.63 25.54 27.96
C ALA A 138 3.59 26.68 28.21
N ARG A 139 4.07 27.39 27.17
CA ARG A 139 4.89 28.58 27.29
C ARG A 139 4.17 29.70 28.06
N GLN A 140 2.91 29.96 27.71
CA GLN A 140 2.11 30.96 28.40
C GLN A 140 1.92 30.64 29.90
N SER A 141 1.69 29.37 30.24
CA SER A 141 1.58 28.90 31.63
C SER A 141 2.91 29.10 32.36
N ARG A 142 4.05 28.69 31.78
CA ARG A 142 5.38 28.91 32.36
C ARG A 142 5.63 30.40 32.63
N ASP A 143 5.41 31.28 31.64
CA ASP A 143 5.61 32.72 31.76
C ASP A 143 4.72 33.35 32.85
N THR A 144 3.52 32.81 33.05
CA THR A 144 2.60 33.26 34.09
C THR A 144 3.09 32.87 35.46
N VAL A 145 3.53 31.64 35.66
CA VAL A 145 4.07 31.16 36.95
C VAL A 145 5.38 31.86 37.30
N ASP A 146 6.28 32.11 36.34
CA ASP A 146 7.53 32.85 36.53
C ASP A 146 7.25 34.26 37.05
N ARG A 147 6.29 34.97 36.43
CA ARG A 147 5.88 36.31 36.90
C ARG A 147 5.33 36.29 38.33
N GLN A 148 4.49 35.28 38.64
CA GLN A 148 3.92 35.16 39.99
C GLN A 148 4.98 34.84 41.05
N LEU A 149 5.95 33.99 40.71
CA LEU A 149 7.06 33.70 41.62
C LEU A 149 7.92 34.95 41.90
N SER A 150 8.18 35.76 40.89
CA SER A 150 8.90 37.01 41.03
C SER A 150 8.17 37.98 41.97
N ILE A 151 6.85 38.15 41.78
CA ILE A 151 6.01 38.99 42.64
C ILE A 151 6.01 38.47 44.10
N MET A 152 5.91 37.13 44.27
CA MET A 152 5.87 36.49 45.58
C MET A 152 7.21 36.69 46.36
N ARG A 153 8.34 36.60 45.66
CA ARG A 153 9.65 36.85 46.26
C ARG A 153 9.76 38.28 46.80
N VAL A 154 9.34 39.29 46.05
CA VAL A 154 9.29 40.68 46.50
C VAL A 154 8.39 40.84 47.71
N ARG A 155 7.21 40.23 47.72
CA ARG A 155 6.30 40.27 48.88
C ARG A 155 6.87 39.60 50.10
N PHE A 156 7.62 38.51 49.97
CA PHE A 156 8.26 37.82 51.04
C PHE A 156 9.39 38.67 51.68
N GLU A 157 10.21 39.33 50.86
CA GLU A 157 11.23 40.26 51.31
C GLU A 157 10.64 41.45 52.11
N GLY A 158 9.42 41.86 51.70
CA GLY A 158 8.65 42.86 52.43
C GLY A 158 7.86 42.36 53.67
N GLY A 159 7.97 41.04 53.98
CA GLY A 159 7.26 40.41 55.11
C GLY A 159 5.80 40.13 54.89
N GLY A 160 5.31 40.26 53.61
CA GLY A 160 3.90 40.07 53.23
C GLY A 160 3.56 38.74 52.65
N ALA A 161 4.47 37.72 52.67
CA ALA A 161 4.22 36.37 52.15
C ALA A 161 4.96 35.33 53.02
N LEU A 162 4.48 34.07 52.92
CA LEU A 162 5.09 32.94 53.65
C LEU A 162 6.15 32.24 52.78
N LYS A 163 7.15 31.66 53.42
CA LYS A 163 8.15 30.81 52.71
C LYS A 163 7.51 29.61 52.03
N SER A 164 6.44 29.04 52.60
CA SER A 164 5.65 27.95 52.02
C SER A 164 5.03 28.31 50.66
N ASP A 165 4.63 29.60 50.52
CA ASP A 165 4.01 30.09 49.27
C ASP A 165 5.04 30.17 48.14
N ILE A 166 6.26 30.62 48.45
CA ILE A 166 7.39 30.60 47.51
C ILE A 166 7.70 29.18 47.07
N LEU A 167 7.85 28.25 48.02
CA LEU A 167 8.14 26.82 47.71
C LEU A 167 7.06 26.18 46.85
N SER A 168 5.79 26.49 47.10
CA SER A 168 4.68 26.01 46.29
C SER A 168 4.74 26.53 44.83
N LEU A 169 5.09 27.80 44.65
CA LEU A 169 5.31 28.41 43.34
C LEU A 169 6.56 27.87 42.62
N GLU A 170 7.65 27.59 43.35
CA GLU A 170 8.85 26.96 42.78
C GLU A 170 8.59 25.56 42.26
N VAL A 171 7.81 24.76 43.01
CA VAL A 171 7.35 23.42 42.51
C VAL A 171 6.50 23.58 41.23
N ARG A 172 5.58 24.55 41.22
CA ARG A 172 4.73 24.80 40.06
C ARG A 172 5.52 25.31 38.84
N GLU A 173 6.53 26.16 39.08
CA GLU A 173 7.46 26.62 38.05
C GLU A 173 8.25 25.49 37.43
N ALA A 174 8.80 24.58 38.25
CA ALA A 174 9.51 23.39 37.77
C ALA A 174 8.60 22.51 36.90
N GLN A 175 7.36 22.32 37.32
CA GLN A 175 6.37 21.55 36.54
C GLN A 175 6.00 22.23 35.22
N ALA A 176 5.79 23.55 35.20
CA ALA A 176 5.50 24.30 33.99
C ALA A 176 6.69 24.30 33.00
N LYS A 177 7.93 24.32 33.49
CA LYS A 177 9.14 24.15 32.67
C LYS A 177 9.20 22.74 32.04
N GLU A 178 8.92 21.72 32.83
CA GLU A 178 8.88 20.34 32.34
C GLU A 178 7.79 20.17 31.27
N ASP A 179 6.58 20.69 31.48
CA ASP A 179 5.48 20.66 30.53
C ASP A 179 5.85 21.34 29.20
N LEU A 180 6.57 22.47 29.26
CA LEU A 180 7.07 23.16 28.07
C LEU A 180 8.11 22.33 27.32
N VAL A 181 9.09 21.73 28.02
CA VAL A 181 10.09 20.85 27.38
C VAL A 181 9.41 19.67 26.66
N ARG A 182 8.41 19.05 27.29
CA ARG A 182 7.62 17.96 26.66
C ARG A 182 6.86 18.44 25.43
N ALA A 183 6.24 19.62 25.51
CA ALA A 183 5.49 20.18 24.38
C ALA A 183 6.41 20.56 23.20
N GLU A 184 7.60 21.13 23.48
CA GLU A 184 8.62 21.44 22.46
C GLU A 184 9.10 20.14 21.76
N ASN A 185 9.42 19.11 22.54
CA ASN A 185 9.80 17.81 21.99
C ASN A 185 8.68 17.19 21.15
N SER A 186 7.43 17.22 21.63
CA SER A 186 6.28 16.69 20.90
C SER A 186 6.08 17.40 19.56
N ARG A 187 6.28 18.72 19.51
CA ARG A 187 6.22 19.49 18.26
C ARG A 187 7.33 19.10 17.29
N SER A 188 8.55 18.93 17.79
CA SER A 188 9.71 18.52 16.98
C SER A 188 9.49 17.13 16.38
N LEU A 189 9.00 16.18 17.18
CA LEU A 189 8.66 14.83 16.70
C LEU A 189 7.53 14.85 15.65
N ALA A 190 6.50 15.67 15.85
CA ALA A 190 5.41 15.80 14.88
C ALA A 190 5.90 16.39 13.54
N LEU A 191 6.80 17.38 13.58
CA LEU A 191 7.44 17.94 12.37
C LEU A 191 8.30 16.90 11.66
N ALA A 192 9.12 16.16 12.39
CA ALA A 192 9.95 15.10 11.83
C ALA A 192 9.09 13.98 11.18
N ALA A 193 7.99 13.60 11.84
CA ALA A 193 7.05 12.62 11.27
C ALA A 193 6.39 13.14 10.00
N LEU A 194 5.98 14.39 9.95
CA LEU A 194 5.43 14.99 8.74
C LEU A 194 6.48 15.08 7.62
N ALA A 195 7.72 15.49 7.93
CA ALA A 195 8.82 15.54 6.95
C ALA A 195 9.06 14.14 6.33
N ASN A 196 9.10 13.10 7.16
CA ASN A 196 9.26 11.74 6.69
C ASN A 196 8.10 11.29 5.77
N LEU A 197 6.85 11.62 6.12
CA LEU A 197 5.68 11.33 5.26
C LEU A 197 5.73 12.07 3.91
N LEU A 198 6.32 13.27 3.90
CA LEU A 198 6.53 14.06 2.69
C LEU A 198 7.71 13.54 1.84
N GLY A 199 8.46 12.55 2.32
CA GLY A 199 9.64 12.00 1.66
C GLY A 199 10.90 12.85 1.86
N PHE A 200 10.92 13.72 2.87
CA PHE A 200 12.07 14.55 3.24
C PHE A 200 12.85 13.96 4.41
N SER A 201 14.08 14.49 4.65
CA SER A 201 14.81 14.19 5.88
C SER A 201 14.02 14.68 7.11
N PRO A 202 14.02 13.91 8.23
CA PRO A 202 13.39 14.33 9.47
C PRO A 202 13.86 15.68 10.01
N ASP A 203 15.07 16.12 9.63
CA ASP A 203 15.68 17.41 10.04
C ASP A 203 15.30 18.57 9.10
N THR A 204 14.43 18.35 8.12
CA THR A 204 14.02 19.40 7.19
C THR A 204 13.10 20.40 7.88
N ASP A 205 13.48 21.68 7.82
CA ASP A 205 12.62 22.76 8.30
C ASP A 205 11.37 22.91 7.43
N LEU A 206 10.22 22.71 8.04
CA LEU A 206 8.92 22.83 7.38
C LEU A 206 8.21 24.10 7.87
N VAL A 207 7.81 24.94 6.90
CA VAL A 207 6.90 26.06 7.13
C VAL A 207 5.49 25.63 6.71
N LEU A 208 4.58 25.60 7.69
CA LEU A 208 3.20 25.18 7.45
C LEU A 208 2.32 26.38 7.10
N ASN A 209 1.60 26.30 5.98
CA ASN A 209 0.55 27.26 5.66
C ASN A 209 -0.79 26.77 6.25
N GLN A 210 -1.47 27.65 7.01
CA GLN A 210 -2.73 27.31 7.70
C GLN A 210 -3.98 27.83 6.93
N ASP A 211 -3.79 28.49 5.78
CA ASP A 211 -4.85 29.28 5.14
C ASP A 211 -5.87 28.46 4.33
N GLU A 212 -5.65 27.18 4.12
CA GLU A 212 -6.61 26.33 3.39
C GLU A 212 -7.26 25.28 4.31
N PRO A 213 -8.48 25.52 4.79
CA PRO A 213 -9.25 24.47 5.44
C PRO A 213 -9.61 23.38 4.41
N MET A 214 -9.59 22.10 4.84
CA MET A 214 -10.07 21.00 4.01
C MET A 214 -11.56 21.21 3.69
N ALA A 215 -11.82 21.81 2.54
CA ALA A 215 -13.18 22.04 2.03
C ALA A 215 -13.73 20.72 1.46
N THR A 216 -14.42 19.95 2.28
CA THR A 216 -15.13 18.76 1.83
C THR A 216 -16.49 18.72 2.52
N ASP A 217 -17.54 18.80 1.73
CA ASP A 217 -18.88 18.49 2.17
C ASP A 217 -19.04 16.97 2.17
N PHE A 218 -19.41 16.42 3.30
CA PHE A 218 -19.66 14.99 3.46
C PHE A 218 -21.16 14.73 3.41
N PRO A 219 -21.60 13.58 2.87
CA PRO A 219 -22.97 13.13 3.01
C PRO A 219 -23.40 13.13 4.49
N GLU A 220 -24.62 13.53 4.78
CA GLU A 220 -25.12 13.55 6.14
C GLU A 220 -25.44 12.13 6.63
N GLY A 221 -24.58 11.63 7.55
CA GLY A 221 -24.79 10.37 8.23
C GLY A 221 -24.30 9.13 7.45
N TYR A 222 -24.26 8.03 8.18
CA TYR A 222 -23.77 6.73 7.71
C TYR A 222 -24.55 6.22 6.49
N GLU A 223 -25.88 6.30 6.53
CA GLU A 223 -26.74 5.75 5.47
C GLU A 223 -26.54 6.44 4.11
N ALA A 224 -26.23 7.74 4.12
CA ALA A 224 -25.92 8.48 2.89
C ALA A 224 -24.47 8.30 2.44
N GLY A 225 -23.54 8.09 3.39
CA GLY A 225 -22.11 7.92 3.08
C GLY A 225 -21.73 6.51 2.63
N LEU A 226 -22.42 5.48 3.11
CA LEU A 226 -22.07 4.10 2.81
C LEU A 226 -22.11 3.75 1.32
N PRO A 227 -23.15 4.10 0.53
CA PRO A 227 -23.17 3.83 -0.90
C PRO A 227 -22.00 4.47 -1.64
N LEU A 228 -21.59 5.68 -1.24
CA LEU A 228 -20.46 6.40 -1.80
C LEU A 228 -19.14 5.63 -1.54
N ALA A 229 -18.93 5.16 -0.31
CA ALA A 229 -17.75 4.39 0.06
C ALA A 229 -17.70 3.06 -0.72
N LEU A 230 -18.81 2.33 -0.80
CA LEU A 230 -18.89 1.06 -1.54
C LEU A 230 -18.61 1.23 -3.05
N ALA A 231 -18.85 2.42 -3.60
CA ALA A 231 -18.58 2.74 -4.99
C ALA A 231 -17.13 3.23 -5.22
N LYS A 232 -16.57 4.02 -4.28
CA LYS A 232 -15.28 4.70 -4.46
C LYS A 232 -14.07 3.99 -3.87
N ARG A 233 -14.26 3.04 -2.93
CA ARG A 233 -13.15 2.37 -2.25
C ARG A 233 -12.42 1.40 -3.19
N PRO A 234 -11.12 1.65 -3.51
CA PRO A 234 -10.39 0.85 -4.50
C PRO A 234 -10.18 -0.60 -4.06
N GLU A 235 -10.05 -0.86 -2.76
CA GLU A 235 -9.85 -2.21 -2.22
C GLU A 235 -11.04 -3.14 -2.48
N LEU A 236 -12.28 -2.63 -2.51
CA LEU A 236 -13.46 -3.42 -2.87
C LEU A 236 -13.43 -3.82 -4.35
N ALA A 237 -13.07 -2.87 -5.22
CA ALA A 237 -12.90 -3.16 -6.63
C ALA A 237 -11.76 -4.18 -6.86
N ALA A 238 -10.66 -4.08 -6.11
CA ALA A 238 -9.56 -5.04 -6.17
C ALA A 238 -9.97 -6.45 -5.67
N ALA A 239 -10.76 -6.55 -4.59
CA ALA A 239 -11.31 -7.81 -4.08
C ALA A 239 -12.20 -8.50 -5.13
N ARG A 240 -13.09 -7.75 -5.79
CA ARG A 240 -13.93 -8.28 -6.89
C ARG A 240 -13.09 -8.79 -8.07
N LEU A 241 -12.02 -8.08 -8.45
CA LEU A 241 -11.10 -8.57 -9.48
C LEU A 241 -10.36 -9.85 -9.05
N ALA A 242 -10.07 -10.02 -7.75
CA ALA A 242 -9.48 -11.26 -7.22
C ALA A 242 -10.46 -12.42 -7.34
N VAL A 243 -11.75 -12.22 -7.04
CA VAL A 243 -12.83 -13.22 -7.27
C VAL A 243 -12.92 -13.61 -8.76
N GLU A 244 -12.95 -12.61 -9.65
CA GLU A 244 -13.01 -12.89 -11.10
C GLU A 244 -11.79 -13.66 -11.60
N ARG A 245 -10.60 -13.36 -11.09
CA ARG A 245 -9.37 -14.10 -11.42
C ARG A 245 -9.43 -15.53 -10.92
N SER A 246 -9.91 -15.78 -9.71
CA SER A 246 -10.03 -17.14 -9.18
C SER A 246 -11.12 -17.95 -9.90
N ALA A 247 -12.21 -17.32 -10.37
CA ALA A 247 -13.17 -17.97 -11.24
C ALA A 247 -12.52 -18.44 -12.57
N MET A 248 -11.72 -17.56 -13.19
CA MET A 248 -10.96 -17.93 -14.41
C MET A 248 -9.92 -19.03 -14.13
N ALA A 249 -9.34 -19.08 -12.91
CA ALA A 249 -8.41 -20.15 -12.53
C ALA A 249 -9.10 -21.52 -12.46
N VAL A 250 -10.37 -21.58 -12.04
CA VAL A 250 -11.16 -22.82 -12.09
C VAL A 250 -11.32 -23.29 -13.56
N ASP A 251 -11.63 -22.38 -14.48
CA ASP A 251 -11.77 -22.73 -15.89
C ASP A 251 -10.42 -23.12 -16.54
N ALA A 252 -9.34 -22.46 -16.12
CA ALA A 252 -7.98 -22.85 -16.54
C ALA A 252 -7.58 -24.23 -16.02
N ALA A 253 -7.99 -24.60 -14.80
CA ALA A 253 -7.78 -25.95 -14.27
C ALA A 253 -8.60 -27.00 -15.05
N ARG A 254 -9.84 -26.67 -15.47
CA ARG A 254 -10.67 -27.53 -16.34
C ARG A 254 -10.08 -27.66 -17.73
N ALA A 255 -9.41 -26.66 -18.27
CA ALA A 255 -8.77 -26.72 -19.58
C ALA A 255 -7.73 -27.85 -19.68
N ALA A 256 -7.16 -28.30 -18.54
CA ALA A 256 -6.26 -29.46 -18.52
C ALA A 256 -6.89 -30.82 -18.90
N TYR A 257 -8.21 -30.90 -19.01
CA TYR A 257 -8.88 -32.08 -19.55
C TYR A 257 -8.90 -32.12 -21.07
N LEU A 258 -8.60 -31.00 -21.73
CA LEU A 258 -8.58 -30.89 -23.18
C LEU A 258 -7.19 -31.24 -23.74
N PRO A 259 -7.12 -31.68 -25.04
CA PRO A 259 -5.82 -31.94 -25.66
C PRO A 259 -5.00 -30.66 -25.78
N ARG A 260 -3.68 -30.82 -25.82
CA ARG A 260 -2.74 -29.77 -26.14
C ARG A 260 -2.18 -29.99 -27.55
N VAL A 261 -2.06 -28.93 -28.33
CA VAL A 261 -1.51 -28.97 -29.70
C VAL A 261 -0.35 -27.98 -29.75
N ASP A 262 0.85 -28.46 -29.98
CA ASP A 262 2.05 -27.67 -30.16
C ASP A 262 2.56 -27.77 -31.59
N GLY A 263 2.81 -26.63 -32.24
CA GLY A 263 3.49 -26.55 -33.52
C GLY A 263 5.00 -26.47 -33.30
N GLN A 264 5.78 -27.11 -34.13
CA GLN A 264 7.23 -27.07 -34.12
C GLN A 264 7.81 -26.99 -35.53
N ALA A 265 8.86 -26.24 -35.67
CA ALA A 265 9.67 -26.17 -36.88
C ALA A 265 11.15 -26.21 -36.49
N LYS A 266 11.96 -26.89 -37.28
CA LYS A 266 13.38 -27.04 -37.08
C LYS A 266 14.12 -26.94 -38.42
N VAL A 267 15.19 -26.24 -38.49
CA VAL A 267 16.16 -26.23 -39.57
C VAL A 267 17.54 -26.52 -38.97
N TYR A 268 18.28 -27.46 -39.53
CA TYR A 268 19.53 -27.92 -38.97
C TYR A 268 20.44 -28.45 -40.02
N VAL A 269 21.72 -28.53 -39.66
CA VAL A 269 22.79 -29.16 -40.47
C VAL A 269 23.44 -30.24 -39.61
N ASP A 270 23.57 -31.45 -40.16
CA ASP A 270 24.35 -32.55 -39.60
C ASP A 270 25.69 -32.63 -40.31
N ASP A 271 26.78 -32.72 -39.55
CA ASP A 271 28.13 -32.73 -40.09
C ASP A 271 29.06 -33.62 -39.25
N PRO A 272 29.90 -34.50 -39.83
CA PRO A 272 30.81 -35.34 -39.07
C PRO A 272 32.02 -34.55 -38.53
N ASN A 273 32.41 -33.41 -39.13
CA ASN A 273 33.66 -32.69 -38.86
C ASN A 273 33.45 -31.26 -38.34
N ALA A 274 32.22 -30.88 -38.04
CA ALA A 274 31.85 -29.51 -37.64
C ALA A 274 32.11 -28.42 -38.71
N ASP A 275 32.14 -28.80 -40.00
CA ASP A 275 32.28 -27.85 -41.12
C ASP A 275 31.00 -27.12 -41.46
N PHE A 276 29.88 -27.65 -41.01
CA PHE A 276 28.50 -27.11 -41.16
C PHE A 276 28.18 -26.66 -42.58
N ASN A 277 28.46 -27.53 -43.56
CA ASN A 277 28.17 -27.27 -44.94
C ASN A 277 26.64 -27.12 -45.17
N TRP A 278 26.21 -25.98 -45.72
CA TRP A 278 24.79 -25.66 -45.92
C TRP A 278 24.10 -26.60 -46.92
N ASP A 279 24.81 -27.29 -47.77
CA ASP A 279 24.24 -28.32 -48.67
C ASP A 279 23.70 -29.54 -47.92
N ARG A 280 24.12 -29.72 -46.67
CA ARG A 280 23.62 -30.77 -45.77
C ARG A 280 22.45 -30.34 -44.89
N ARG A 281 21.80 -29.21 -45.24
CA ARG A 281 20.67 -28.69 -44.45
C ARG A 281 19.48 -29.65 -44.50
N ASN A 282 18.85 -29.77 -43.34
CA ASN A 282 17.63 -30.51 -43.14
C ASN A 282 16.54 -29.60 -42.52
N TRP A 283 15.32 -29.88 -42.72
CA TRP A 283 14.22 -29.15 -42.03
C TRP A 283 13.08 -30.10 -41.70
N THR A 284 12.38 -29.80 -40.60
CA THR A 284 11.18 -30.48 -40.19
C THR A 284 10.14 -29.45 -39.74
N VAL A 285 8.89 -29.66 -40.11
CA VAL A 285 7.73 -28.93 -39.61
C VAL A 285 6.70 -29.93 -39.19
N GLY A 286 6.10 -29.76 -38.02
CA GLY A 286 5.13 -30.70 -37.50
C GLY A 286 4.23 -30.08 -36.43
N ALA A 287 3.16 -30.79 -36.13
CA ALA A 287 2.31 -30.53 -34.99
C ALA A 287 2.24 -31.76 -34.10
N VAL A 288 2.33 -31.56 -32.80
CA VAL A 288 2.22 -32.63 -31.81
C VAL A 288 0.96 -32.40 -31.00
N VAL A 289 0.08 -33.43 -31.01
CA VAL A 289 -1.11 -33.46 -30.17
C VAL A 289 -0.83 -34.36 -28.97
N ASN A 290 -0.96 -33.81 -27.78
CA ASN A 290 -0.83 -34.54 -26.54
C ASN A 290 -2.16 -34.49 -25.78
N TRP A 291 -2.79 -35.62 -25.57
CA TRP A 291 -4.01 -35.75 -24.81
C TRP A 291 -3.87 -36.82 -23.74
N GLU A 292 -3.65 -36.36 -22.56
CA GLU A 292 -3.50 -37.22 -21.40
C GLU A 292 -4.92 -37.63 -20.91
N LEU A 293 -5.37 -38.84 -21.20
CA LEU A 293 -6.72 -39.32 -20.84
C LEU A 293 -6.85 -39.64 -19.34
N TRP A 294 -5.78 -40.11 -18.70
CA TRP A 294 -5.76 -40.47 -17.30
C TRP A 294 -4.48 -39.96 -16.62
N ALA A 295 -4.62 -39.24 -15.51
CA ALA A 295 -3.54 -38.65 -14.74
C ALA A 295 -3.63 -38.99 -13.23
N GLY A 296 -4.12 -40.16 -12.86
CA GLY A 296 -4.17 -40.58 -11.45
C GLY A 296 -4.99 -39.70 -10.52
N GLY A 297 -5.99 -38.94 -11.03
CA GLY A 297 -6.82 -38.05 -10.23
C GLY A 297 -6.27 -36.63 -10.02
N VAL A 298 -5.05 -36.31 -10.46
CA VAL A 298 -4.43 -34.99 -10.26
C VAL A 298 -5.28 -33.85 -10.83
N ARG A 299 -5.95 -34.03 -11.97
CA ARG A 299 -6.78 -32.97 -12.60
C ARG A 299 -8.00 -32.64 -11.77
N SER A 300 -8.70 -33.66 -11.23
CA SER A 300 -9.85 -33.43 -10.35
C SER A 300 -9.43 -32.70 -9.08
N ALA A 301 -8.30 -33.09 -8.48
CA ALA A 301 -7.75 -32.42 -7.31
C ALA A 301 -7.40 -30.97 -7.59
N ARG A 302 -6.81 -30.64 -8.75
CA ARG A 302 -6.53 -29.25 -9.16
C ARG A 302 -7.80 -28.42 -9.36
N VAL A 303 -8.86 -29.00 -9.89
CA VAL A 303 -10.14 -28.30 -10.02
C VAL A 303 -10.76 -28.05 -8.65
N GLU A 304 -10.70 -29.00 -7.74
CA GLU A 304 -11.19 -28.82 -6.34
C GLU A 304 -10.34 -27.77 -5.59
N GLU A 305 -9.03 -27.77 -5.74
CA GLU A 305 -8.15 -26.74 -5.20
C GLU A 305 -8.56 -25.34 -5.73
N ALA A 306 -8.73 -25.20 -7.04
CA ALA A 306 -9.15 -23.92 -7.63
C ALA A 306 -10.54 -23.46 -7.17
N ARG A 307 -11.48 -24.41 -6.95
CA ARG A 307 -12.79 -24.09 -6.37
C ARG A 307 -12.69 -23.64 -4.91
N ALA A 308 -11.83 -24.27 -4.11
CA ALA A 308 -11.58 -23.87 -2.73
C ALA A 308 -10.98 -22.45 -2.66
N VAL A 309 -10.03 -22.14 -3.54
CA VAL A 309 -9.49 -20.78 -3.68
C VAL A 309 -10.55 -19.77 -4.09
N LEU A 310 -11.45 -20.12 -5.02
CA LEU A 310 -12.57 -19.25 -5.39
C LEU A 310 -13.50 -18.99 -4.20
N ALA A 311 -13.83 -20.02 -3.42
CA ALA A 311 -14.65 -19.86 -2.21
C ALA A 311 -13.96 -18.98 -1.15
N GLU A 312 -12.64 -19.11 -1.00
CA GLU A 312 -11.83 -18.24 -0.14
C GLU A 312 -11.90 -16.77 -0.60
N MET A 313 -11.75 -16.52 -1.91
CA MET A 313 -11.81 -15.15 -2.45
C MET A 313 -13.22 -14.53 -2.31
N LEU A 314 -14.28 -15.31 -2.43
CA LEU A 314 -15.66 -14.84 -2.18
C LEU A 314 -15.85 -14.44 -0.71
N ALA A 315 -15.39 -15.25 0.22
CA ALA A 315 -15.40 -14.90 1.65
C ALA A 315 -14.52 -13.68 1.95
N GLY A 316 -13.41 -13.53 1.22
CA GLY A 316 -12.52 -12.37 1.29
C GLY A 316 -13.20 -11.07 0.83
N ASP A 317 -13.97 -11.11 -0.24
CA ASP A 317 -14.75 -9.95 -0.74
C ASP A 317 -15.85 -9.54 0.26
N GLU A 318 -16.56 -10.51 0.83
CA GLU A 318 -17.55 -10.26 1.90
C GLU A 318 -16.88 -9.61 3.12
N LYS A 319 -15.74 -10.16 3.58
CA LYS A 319 -14.98 -9.60 4.70
C LYS A 319 -14.50 -8.17 4.42
N ALA A 320 -14.02 -7.89 3.21
CA ALA A 320 -13.60 -6.54 2.80
C ALA A 320 -14.80 -5.57 2.84
N THR A 321 -15.96 -6.00 2.34
CA THR A 321 -17.19 -5.21 2.36
C THR A 321 -17.62 -4.89 3.80
N GLN A 322 -17.64 -5.90 4.68
CA GLN A 322 -17.96 -5.70 6.12
C GLN A 322 -16.95 -4.77 6.80
N GLY A 323 -15.66 -4.89 6.44
CA GLY A 323 -14.60 -4.00 6.91
C GLY A 323 -14.84 -2.54 6.54
N VAL A 324 -15.21 -2.28 5.29
CA VAL A 324 -15.55 -0.93 4.82
C VAL A 324 -16.81 -0.38 5.52
N MET A 325 -17.84 -1.21 5.71
CA MET A 325 -19.05 -0.80 6.44
C MET A 325 -18.71 -0.38 7.88
N LEU A 326 -17.87 -1.13 8.58
CA LEU A 326 -17.42 -0.80 9.93
C LEU A 326 -16.56 0.45 9.96
N ASP A 327 -15.62 0.60 9.02
CA ASP A 327 -14.72 1.75 8.89
C ASP A 327 -15.51 3.05 8.70
N VAL A 328 -16.46 3.06 7.76
CA VAL A 328 -17.36 4.21 7.53
C VAL A 328 -18.20 4.51 8.77
N LYS A 329 -18.78 3.49 9.42
CA LYS A 329 -19.59 3.69 10.64
C LYS A 329 -18.75 4.30 11.75
N SER A 330 -17.55 3.79 11.97
CA SER A 330 -16.62 4.28 12.99
C SER A 330 -16.21 5.72 12.72
N ALA A 331 -15.88 6.05 11.46
CA ALA A 331 -15.51 7.41 11.07
C ALA A 331 -16.65 8.43 11.31
N TYR A 332 -17.90 8.09 10.99
CA TYR A 332 -19.05 8.94 11.31
C TYR A 332 -19.27 9.12 12.80
N LEU A 333 -19.15 8.05 13.59
CA LEU A 333 -19.29 8.13 15.04
C LEU A 333 -18.19 8.98 15.67
N ASN A 334 -16.94 8.81 15.23
CA ASN A 334 -15.79 9.57 15.70
C ASN A 334 -15.94 11.06 15.36
N LEU A 335 -16.37 11.39 14.13
CA LEU A 335 -16.63 12.77 13.75
C LEU A 335 -17.78 13.39 14.56
N GLY A 336 -18.86 12.62 14.79
CA GLY A 336 -19.97 13.05 15.63
C GLY A 336 -19.54 13.37 17.06
N ALA A 337 -18.77 12.49 17.68
CA ALA A 337 -18.21 12.69 19.01
C ALA A 337 -17.25 13.90 19.06
N ALA A 338 -16.36 14.04 18.07
CA ALA A 338 -15.43 15.18 18.00
C ALA A 338 -16.17 16.51 17.81
N ARG A 339 -17.23 16.54 16.98
CA ARG A 339 -18.09 17.71 16.82
C ARG A 339 -18.79 18.11 18.13
N ALA A 340 -19.33 17.13 18.86
CA ALA A 340 -20.02 17.37 20.12
C ALA A 340 -19.08 17.87 21.23
N ARG A 341 -17.83 17.44 21.26
CA ARG A 341 -16.81 17.86 22.25
C ARG A 341 -16.42 19.33 22.10
N CYS A 342 -16.35 19.88 20.89
CA CYS A 342 -15.90 21.24 20.64
C CYS A 342 -16.68 22.32 21.42
N PRO A 343 -18.02 22.39 21.40
CA PRO A 343 -18.75 23.40 22.17
C PRO A 343 -18.62 23.22 23.68
N VAL A 344 -18.55 21.97 24.17
CA VAL A 344 -18.38 21.64 25.59
C VAL A 344 -17.03 22.16 26.11
N THR A 345 -15.95 21.85 25.39
CA THR A 345 -14.60 22.29 25.80
C THR A 345 -14.43 23.81 25.68
N ARG A 346 -15.05 24.45 24.67
CA ARG A 346 -15.05 25.91 24.56
C ARG A 346 -15.78 26.58 25.72
N ALA A 347 -16.94 26.04 26.14
CA ALA A 347 -17.65 26.54 27.32
C ALA A 347 -16.80 26.37 28.61
N SER A 348 -16.11 25.22 28.74
CA SER A 348 -15.20 24.95 29.85
C SER A 348 -14.05 25.98 29.93
N VAL A 349 -13.47 26.38 28.77
CA VAL A 349 -12.43 27.44 28.74
C VAL A 349 -12.99 28.74 29.27
N ALA A 350 -14.16 29.20 28.78
CA ALA A 350 -14.75 30.46 29.25
C ALA A 350 -15.03 30.47 30.76
N GLN A 351 -15.52 29.35 31.31
CA GLN A 351 -15.78 29.22 32.76
C GLN A 351 -14.48 29.17 33.56
N ALA A 352 -13.47 28.45 33.10
CA ALA A 352 -12.19 28.33 33.81
C ALA A 352 -11.41 29.66 33.80
N GLU A 353 -11.45 30.39 32.69
CA GLU A 353 -10.80 31.71 32.58
C GLU A 353 -11.50 32.75 33.45
N GLU A 354 -12.81 32.77 33.52
CA GLU A 354 -13.53 33.66 34.42
C GLU A 354 -13.29 33.30 35.88
N SER A 355 -13.24 32.02 36.23
CA SER A 355 -12.88 31.55 37.56
C SER A 355 -11.47 32.02 37.94
N LEU A 356 -10.50 31.86 37.03
CA LEU A 356 -9.14 32.30 37.22
C LEU A 356 -9.07 33.83 37.44
N ARG A 357 -9.80 34.60 36.62
CA ARG A 357 -9.88 36.06 36.77
C ARG A 357 -10.37 36.48 38.15
N LEU A 358 -11.46 35.86 38.60
CA LEU A 358 -12.05 36.16 39.92
C LEU A 358 -11.12 35.77 41.07
N VAL A 359 -10.56 34.57 41.05
CA VAL A 359 -9.63 34.06 42.06
C VAL A 359 -8.34 34.89 42.07
N LYS A 360 -7.84 35.34 40.91
CA LYS A 360 -6.69 36.23 40.82
C LYS A 360 -6.94 37.57 41.55
N THR A 361 -8.10 38.20 41.33
CA THR A 361 -8.47 39.44 42.03
C THR A 361 -8.57 39.23 43.55
N GLN A 362 -9.16 38.11 43.99
CA GLN A 362 -9.25 37.75 45.41
C GLN A 362 -7.87 37.51 46.02
N TYR A 363 -6.98 36.86 45.30
CA TYR A 363 -5.59 36.62 45.73
C TYR A 363 -4.80 37.92 45.84
N GLU A 364 -4.91 38.81 44.85
CA GLU A 364 -4.27 40.13 44.85
C GLU A 364 -4.77 41.02 46.04
N GLY A 365 -6.07 40.87 46.36
CA GLY A 365 -6.72 41.53 47.51
C GLY A 365 -6.51 40.86 48.88
N GLY A 366 -5.76 39.72 48.91
CA GLY A 366 -5.42 39.00 50.16
C GLY A 366 -6.54 38.12 50.71
N SER A 367 -7.67 37.95 49.98
CA SER A 367 -8.82 37.13 50.41
C SER A 367 -8.81 35.68 49.85
N ALA A 368 -7.85 35.31 48.99
CA ALA A 368 -7.62 33.95 48.54
C ALA A 368 -6.16 33.52 48.78
N THR A 369 -5.96 32.23 49.01
CA THR A 369 -4.63 31.61 49.15
C THR A 369 -3.93 31.43 47.81
N VAL A 370 -2.58 31.33 47.83
CA VAL A 370 -1.78 31.01 46.66
C VAL A 370 -2.17 29.66 46.05
N SER A 371 -2.50 28.67 46.88
CA SER A 371 -2.95 27.35 46.42
C SER A 371 -4.22 27.44 45.59
N ARG A 372 -5.21 28.22 46.03
CA ARG A 372 -6.46 28.44 45.29
C ARG A 372 -6.23 29.13 43.94
N TYR A 373 -5.29 30.10 43.91
CA TYR A 373 -4.88 30.72 42.65
C TYR A 373 -4.21 29.75 41.71
N LEU A 374 -3.27 28.90 42.19
CA LEU A 374 -2.59 27.90 41.40
C LEU A 374 -3.54 26.82 40.86
N ASP A 375 -4.53 26.41 41.66
CA ASP A 375 -5.58 25.46 41.21
C ASP A 375 -6.44 26.05 40.08
N ALA A 376 -6.82 27.33 40.19
CA ALA A 376 -7.58 28.01 39.16
C ALA A 376 -6.75 28.20 37.87
N GLU A 377 -5.47 28.49 37.96
CA GLU A 377 -4.51 28.59 36.85
C GLU A 377 -4.38 27.23 36.15
N LEU A 378 -4.17 26.15 36.91
CA LEU A 378 -4.07 24.82 36.39
C LEU A 378 -5.38 24.35 35.68
N ALA A 379 -6.55 24.71 36.24
CA ALA A 379 -7.84 24.44 35.64
C ALA A 379 -8.01 25.15 34.30
N ALA A 380 -7.62 26.43 34.21
CA ALA A 380 -7.67 27.20 32.97
C ALA A 380 -6.67 26.66 31.92
N HIS A 381 -5.47 26.28 32.31
CA HIS A 381 -4.50 25.61 31.43
C HIS A 381 -5.05 24.30 30.87
N ARG A 382 -5.61 23.43 31.72
CA ARG A 382 -6.22 22.16 31.31
C ARG A 382 -7.41 22.36 30.37
N ALA A 383 -8.26 23.35 30.62
CA ALA A 383 -9.39 23.67 29.77
C ALA A 383 -8.95 24.13 28.37
N ARG A 384 -7.92 24.99 28.27
CA ARG A 384 -7.33 25.42 26.98
C ARG A 384 -6.76 24.24 26.21
N MET A 385 -5.98 23.38 26.86
CA MET A 385 -5.43 22.17 26.24
C MET A 385 -6.54 21.23 25.74
N ALA A 386 -7.61 21.02 26.52
CA ALA A 386 -8.74 20.21 26.13
C ALA A 386 -9.48 20.79 24.92
N ALA A 387 -9.64 22.12 24.83
CA ALA A 387 -10.27 22.79 23.71
C ALA A 387 -9.43 22.73 22.43
N ALA A 388 -8.11 22.94 22.54
CA ALA A 388 -7.18 22.78 21.42
C ALA A 388 -7.23 21.34 20.87
N ASN A 389 -7.10 20.35 21.75
CA ASN A 389 -7.21 18.95 21.36
C ASN A 389 -8.55 18.62 20.68
N ALA A 390 -9.68 19.06 21.23
CA ALA A 390 -11.00 18.81 20.64
C ALA A 390 -11.15 19.44 19.25
N PHE A 391 -10.55 20.61 19.02
CA PHE A 391 -10.55 21.26 17.70
C PHE A 391 -9.77 20.45 16.69
N TYR A 392 -8.54 20.07 16.99
CA TYR A 392 -7.69 19.30 16.06
C TYR A 392 -8.18 17.85 15.89
N ASP A 393 -8.73 17.22 16.94
CA ASP A 393 -9.37 15.89 16.83
C ASP A 393 -10.53 15.93 15.85
N ARG A 394 -11.32 17.01 15.82
CA ARG A 394 -12.38 17.19 14.83
C ARG A 394 -11.81 17.30 13.41
N MET A 395 -10.69 17.99 13.20
CA MET A 395 -10.04 18.10 11.89
C MET A 395 -9.48 16.76 11.42
N LYS A 396 -8.85 15.99 12.30
CA LYS A 396 -8.38 14.64 12.02
C LYS A 396 -9.52 13.67 11.71
N ALA A 397 -10.60 13.73 12.48
CA ALA A 397 -11.79 12.92 12.22
C ALA A 397 -12.48 13.24 10.87
N ARG A 398 -12.38 14.48 10.39
CA ARG A 398 -12.81 14.83 9.02
C ARG A 398 -11.92 14.19 7.96
N ALA A 399 -10.62 14.18 8.17
CA ALA A 399 -9.67 13.53 7.25
C ALA A 399 -9.90 12.00 7.21
N ASP A 400 -10.11 11.39 8.38
CA ASP A 400 -10.42 9.97 8.48
C ASP A 400 -11.75 9.62 7.79
N LEU A 401 -12.80 10.44 7.95
CA LEU A 401 -14.06 10.24 7.23
C LEU A 401 -13.87 10.37 5.71
N ALA A 402 -13.07 11.34 5.24
CA ALA A 402 -12.74 11.45 3.82
C ALA A 402 -12.05 10.19 3.27
N ARG A 403 -11.11 9.63 4.04
CA ARG A 403 -10.45 8.34 3.75
C ARG A 403 -11.45 7.20 3.72
N ALA A 404 -12.28 7.09 4.74
CA ALA A 404 -13.28 6.02 4.86
C ALA A 404 -14.29 6.05 3.70
N LEU A 405 -14.62 7.23 3.19
CA LEU A 405 -15.47 7.42 2.01
C LEU A 405 -14.72 7.26 0.67
N GLY A 406 -13.40 7.09 0.68
CA GLY A 406 -12.59 6.96 -0.54
C GLY A 406 -12.38 8.28 -1.31
N LEU A 407 -12.54 9.44 -0.66
CA LEU A 407 -12.51 10.74 -1.35
C LEU A 407 -11.11 11.22 -1.75
N PHE A 408 -10.05 10.61 -1.21
CA PHE A 408 -8.67 10.85 -1.64
C PHE A 408 -8.21 9.90 -2.74
N ALA A 409 -8.99 8.84 -3.05
CA ALA A 409 -8.75 8.00 -4.20
C ALA A 409 -9.03 8.79 -5.49
N PRO A 410 -8.28 8.56 -6.58
CA PRO A 410 -8.65 9.10 -7.88
C PRO A 410 -10.02 8.52 -8.29
N ASP A 411 -10.82 9.30 -8.98
CA ASP A 411 -12.06 8.78 -9.54
C ASP A 411 -11.76 7.54 -10.39
N THR A 412 -12.44 6.46 -10.12
CA THR A 412 -12.29 5.18 -10.81
C THR A 412 -12.82 5.21 -12.25
N GLU A 413 -13.23 6.39 -12.73
CA GLU A 413 -13.74 6.64 -14.10
C GLU A 413 -12.69 6.64 -15.21
N GLY A 414 -11.42 6.35 -14.91
CA GLY A 414 -10.48 5.92 -15.94
C GLY A 414 -10.83 4.49 -16.37
N GLY A 415 -11.85 4.35 -17.22
CA GLY A 415 -12.46 3.10 -17.64
C GLY A 415 -11.45 1.97 -17.85
N LEU A 416 -11.77 0.80 -17.32
CA LEU A 416 -11.23 -0.45 -17.84
C LEU A 416 -11.36 -0.36 -19.38
N PRO A 417 -10.28 -0.55 -20.16
CA PRO A 417 -10.41 -0.58 -21.61
C PRO A 417 -11.45 -1.66 -21.91
N HIS A 418 -12.57 -1.22 -22.44
CA HIS A 418 -13.58 -2.11 -23.00
C HIS A 418 -12.88 -3.03 -24.01
N GLU A 419 -13.24 -4.31 -24.01
CA GLU A 419 -12.71 -5.43 -24.79
C GLU A 419 -12.59 -5.15 -26.29
#